data_697a830fe1ed7d3d3edb47aadea1c638
#
_entry.id   697a830fe1ed7d3d3edb47aadea1c638
#
_cell.length_a   1.000
_cell.length_b   1.000
_cell.length_c   1.000
_cell.angle_alpha   90.00
_cell.angle_beta   90.00
_cell.angle_gamma   90.00
#
_symmetry.space_group_name_H-M   'P 1'
#
loop_
_entity.id
_entity.type
_entity.pdbx_description
1 polymer ?
#
loop_
_entity_poly.entity_id
_entity_poly.type
_entity_poly.pdbx_seq_one_letter_code
_entity_poly.pdbx_strand_id
1 'polypeptide(L)'
;MVHHSSVCLSRSLALLLCLLGVFTNLLYGQQQEPEKISLPADTLSVAGALLEQGRPGYDLSVSPVVSPLYFFSERGSRTDLSLGGAMRRDGGEAMIPQLGKQDVDGSVLIESALRQRNNFAWGAASYTYRATEGIRFNETTDYPLLAPYVMGDTAHTARLHQDLYTFGAGTVHRLGNWLLSLTADYRATFAYRTQDPRPRNLATRLEGQIGIGYQLTDYALALAGTLGRYKQNNQVNFLSELGVASEYHFTGIGGDYYRFRGGNTSLFYQGLSYGISLGLTPTSKMRQGFYALAAWHLLKTDRIIRELNNLPLSTLSSHTIDLQAGYTARSARLGRWGVALYTQGDLRRGAVHLFGDPKGNIYPRIASERSYYGQTLEFGAKGFWYKDAPRTPWSWGVSTSLGYRLHEEDLLPQAERLFYHLGGTLAPYVSFHRGQYFVSLTPTYSIWSQTGHPSLQLAPQHQPIPTYAETLERAFQIASSTQMTYGLSMTHGYQLSSSYALWLSLDYLHTQTSLCGSNYGAIRCGISF
;
A
#
# COMPACT_ATOMS: atom_id res chain seq x y z
N MET A 1 -0.07 31.71 19.54
CA MET A 1 0.32 30.39 18.97
C MET A 1 -0.69 29.79 17.98
N VAL A 2 -1.66 30.54 17.52
CA VAL A 2 -2.75 30.05 16.60
C VAL A 2 -2.52 30.44 15.13
N HIS A 3 -1.52 31.29 14.84
CA HIS A 3 -1.33 31.85 13.48
C HIS A 3 -0.47 31.03 12.51
N HIS A 4 0.24 29.96 12.96
CA HIS A 4 1.12 29.19 12.04
C HIS A 4 0.45 27.95 11.41
N SER A 5 -0.68 27.47 11.94
CA SER A 5 -1.39 26.31 11.37
C SER A 5 -2.24 26.67 10.14
N SER A 6 -2.72 27.91 10.06
CA SER A 6 -3.54 28.36 8.92
C SER A 6 -2.75 28.56 7.62
N VAL A 7 -1.47 28.87 7.71
CA VAL A 7 -0.60 29.09 6.53
C VAL A 7 -0.21 27.78 5.84
N CYS A 8 -0.11 26.67 6.59
CA CYS A 8 0.20 25.37 5.99
C CYS A 8 -1.01 24.77 5.28
N LEU A 9 -2.20 24.93 5.86
CA LEU A 9 -3.47 24.48 5.21
C LEU A 9 -3.77 25.29 3.94
N SER A 10 -3.51 26.61 3.95
CA SER A 10 -3.75 27.46 2.78
C SER A 10 -2.81 27.16 1.61
N ARG A 11 -1.56 26.78 1.88
CA ARG A 11 -0.60 26.37 0.84
C ARG A 11 -0.92 25.01 0.24
N SER A 12 -1.41 24.06 1.04
CA SER A 12 -1.86 22.77 0.55
C SER A 12 -3.15 22.88 -0.27
N LEU A 13 -4.07 23.78 0.15
CA LEU A 13 -5.29 24.07 -0.60
C LEU A 13 -4.98 24.81 -1.91
N ALA A 14 -4.00 25.71 -1.93
CA ALA A 14 -3.54 26.40 -3.13
C ALA A 14 -2.88 25.43 -4.14
N LEU A 15 -2.11 24.44 -3.66
CA LEU A 15 -1.55 23.39 -4.51
C LEU A 15 -2.66 22.49 -5.09
N LEU A 16 -3.68 22.17 -4.29
CA LEU A 16 -4.87 21.44 -4.73
C LEU A 16 -5.65 22.20 -5.79
N LEU A 17 -5.83 23.52 -5.60
CA LEU A 17 -6.50 24.39 -6.56
C LEU A 17 -5.66 24.58 -7.84
N CYS A 18 -4.33 24.61 -7.74
CA CYS A 18 -3.44 24.62 -8.91
C CYS A 18 -3.49 23.30 -9.67
N LEU A 19 -3.52 22.14 -9.00
CA LEU A 19 -3.68 20.83 -9.65
C LEU A 19 -5.06 20.68 -10.26
N LEU A 20 -6.11 21.12 -9.57
CA LEU A 20 -7.47 21.21 -10.12
C LEU A 20 -7.54 22.20 -11.31
N GLY A 21 -6.85 23.33 -11.24
CA GLY A 21 -6.75 24.30 -12.32
C GLY A 21 -6.01 23.79 -13.55
N VAL A 22 -4.97 22.96 -13.37
CA VAL A 22 -4.30 22.25 -14.46
C VAL A 22 -5.24 21.19 -15.06
N PHE A 23 -5.99 20.46 -14.21
CA PHE A 23 -7.00 19.49 -14.66
C PHE A 23 -8.16 20.16 -15.40
N THR A 24 -8.67 21.29 -14.89
CA THR A 24 -9.74 22.05 -15.57
C THR A 24 -9.24 22.69 -16.86
N ASN A 25 -8.01 23.21 -16.95
CA ASN A 25 -7.45 23.72 -18.20
C ASN A 25 -7.18 22.59 -19.23
N LEU A 26 -6.84 21.40 -18.80
CA LEU A 26 -6.79 20.21 -19.66
C LEU A 26 -8.19 19.80 -20.15
N LEU A 27 -9.24 20.03 -19.36
CA LEU A 27 -10.63 19.78 -19.74
C LEU A 27 -11.24 20.93 -20.56
N TYR A 28 -10.92 22.20 -20.25
CA TYR A 28 -11.44 23.38 -20.96
C TYR A 28 -10.72 23.70 -22.29
N GLY A 29 -9.47 23.25 -22.47
CA GLY A 29 -8.74 23.42 -23.73
C GLY A 29 -9.29 22.61 -24.91
N GLN A 30 -10.42 21.92 -24.75
CA GLN A 30 -11.02 21.05 -25.77
C GLN A 30 -12.46 21.41 -26.16
N GLN A 31 -12.90 22.65 -26.02
CA GLN A 31 -14.09 23.12 -26.72
C GLN A 31 -13.76 23.52 -28.19
N GLN A 32 -13.10 22.65 -28.91
CA GLN A 32 -13.29 22.58 -30.37
C GLN A 32 -14.34 21.50 -30.64
N GLU A 33 -15.33 21.83 -31.45
CA GLU A 33 -16.43 20.95 -31.86
C GLU A 33 -15.92 19.54 -32.17
N PRO A 34 -16.52 18.47 -31.59
CA PRO A 34 -16.09 17.14 -31.90
C PRO A 34 -16.38 16.83 -33.37
N GLU A 35 -15.35 16.84 -34.20
CA GLU A 35 -15.36 16.05 -35.40
C GLU A 35 -15.87 14.66 -35.01
N LYS A 36 -16.97 14.20 -35.65
CA LYS A 36 -17.54 12.88 -35.39
C LYS A 36 -16.50 11.80 -35.70
N ILE A 37 -15.57 11.59 -34.77
CA ILE A 37 -14.70 10.43 -34.80
C ILE A 37 -15.62 9.27 -34.46
N SER A 38 -15.92 8.44 -35.43
CA SER A 38 -16.50 7.12 -35.21
C SER A 38 -15.56 6.36 -34.30
N LEU A 39 -15.88 6.34 -33.01
CA LEU A 39 -15.20 5.49 -32.04
C LEU A 39 -15.32 4.04 -32.52
N PRO A 40 -14.24 3.25 -32.52
CA PRO A 40 -14.35 1.85 -32.85
C PRO A 40 -15.37 1.20 -31.90
N ALA A 41 -16.18 0.29 -32.44
CA ALA A 41 -17.33 -0.36 -31.82
C ALA A 41 -17.01 -1.25 -30.57
N ASP A 42 -15.86 -1.09 -29.96
CA ASP A 42 -15.34 -1.86 -28.81
C ASP A 42 -15.32 -1.05 -27.49
N THR A 43 -16.09 0.01 -27.34
CA THR A 43 -16.25 0.67 -26.05
C THR A 43 -17.17 -0.20 -25.18
N LEU A 44 -16.58 -0.93 -24.25
CA LEU A 44 -17.32 -1.61 -23.19
C LEU A 44 -18.25 -0.61 -22.51
N SER A 45 -19.49 -1.01 -22.26
CA SER A 45 -20.36 -0.23 -21.39
C SER A 45 -19.70 -0.05 -20.02
N VAL A 46 -20.05 0.97 -19.26
CA VAL A 46 -19.51 1.21 -17.90
C VAL A 46 -19.67 -0.03 -17.03
N ALA A 47 -20.81 -0.73 -17.13
CA ALA A 47 -21.04 -2.01 -16.44
C ALA A 47 -20.05 -3.10 -16.88
N GLY A 48 -19.76 -3.21 -18.18
CA GLY A 48 -18.76 -4.12 -18.71
C GLY A 48 -17.35 -3.81 -18.17
N ALA A 49 -16.99 -2.54 -18.10
CA ALA A 49 -15.70 -2.10 -17.57
C ALA A 49 -15.57 -2.37 -16.05
N LEU A 50 -16.64 -2.20 -15.28
CA LEU A 50 -16.66 -2.55 -13.85
C LEU A 50 -16.51 -4.06 -13.64
N LEU A 51 -17.21 -4.88 -14.41
CA LEU A 51 -17.06 -6.33 -14.36
C LEU A 51 -15.68 -6.79 -14.80
N GLU A 52 -15.04 -6.11 -15.77
CA GLU A 52 -13.67 -6.45 -16.21
C GLU A 52 -12.64 -6.26 -15.11
N GLN A 53 -12.77 -5.24 -14.28
CA GLN A 53 -11.85 -5.02 -13.15
C GLN A 53 -11.88 -6.16 -12.12
N GLY A 54 -13.03 -6.79 -11.91
CA GLY A 54 -13.17 -7.94 -11.01
C GLY A 54 -12.75 -9.29 -11.62
N ARG A 55 -12.45 -9.36 -12.93
CA ARG A 55 -12.15 -10.62 -13.61
C ARG A 55 -10.80 -11.21 -13.21
N PRO A 56 -10.69 -12.55 -13.10
CA PRO A 56 -9.42 -13.22 -12.94
C PRO A 56 -8.38 -12.79 -13.99
N GLY A 57 -7.19 -12.42 -13.55
CA GLY A 57 -6.09 -12.05 -14.42
C GLY A 57 -6.07 -10.62 -14.96
N TYR A 58 -7.01 -9.77 -14.52
CA TYR A 58 -7.00 -8.36 -14.90
C TYR A 58 -5.68 -7.68 -14.51
N ASP A 59 -5.16 -7.95 -13.31
CA ASP A 59 -3.94 -7.33 -12.79
C ASP A 59 -2.63 -7.98 -13.29
N LEU A 60 -2.70 -9.18 -13.90
CA LEU A 60 -1.49 -9.91 -14.28
C LEU A 60 -0.78 -9.33 -15.50
N SER A 61 -1.47 -8.60 -16.35
CA SER A 61 -0.94 -8.10 -17.63
C SER A 61 -0.46 -6.66 -17.60
N VAL A 62 -0.82 -5.87 -16.57
CA VAL A 62 -0.40 -4.48 -16.45
C VAL A 62 -0.08 -4.15 -15.00
N SER A 63 1.22 -4.13 -14.69
CA SER A 63 1.65 -3.61 -13.42
C SER A 63 1.69 -2.09 -13.43
N PRO A 64 1.09 -1.43 -12.43
CA PRO A 64 1.18 0.01 -12.26
C PRO A 64 2.60 0.54 -12.01
N VAL A 65 3.57 -0.34 -11.83
CA VAL A 65 4.95 0.02 -11.50
C VAL A 65 5.70 0.65 -12.68
N VAL A 66 5.35 0.32 -13.94
CA VAL A 66 6.02 0.85 -15.13
C VAL A 66 5.07 1.72 -15.93
N SER A 67 5.04 2.99 -15.62
CA SER A 67 4.04 3.95 -16.11
C SER A 67 3.85 4.04 -17.64
N PRO A 68 4.89 3.93 -18.53
CA PRO A 68 4.65 3.96 -19.97
C PRO A 68 3.74 2.83 -20.48
N LEU A 69 3.75 1.68 -19.79
CA LEU A 69 2.95 0.52 -20.21
C LEU A 69 1.46 0.68 -19.94
N TYR A 70 1.05 1.65 -19.12
CA TYR A 70 -0.36 2.01 -18.94
C TYR A 70 -1.05 2.42 -20.24
N PHE A 71 -0.29 2.87 -21.24
CA PHE A 71 -0.84 3.14 -22.57
C PHE A 71 -1.56 1.91 -23.15
N PHE A 72 -1.10 0.71 -22.80
CA PHE A 72 -1.71 -0.55 -23.24
C PHE A 72 -2.73 -1.11 -22.23
N SER A 73 -3.09 -0.37 -21.16
CA SER A 73 -4.11 -0.82 -20.21
C SER A 73 -5.47 -0.96 -20.88
N GLU A 74 -6.30 -1.90 -20.43
CA GLU A 74 -7.67 -2.08 -20.95
C GLU A 74 -8.63 -0.99 -20.45
N ARG A 75 -8.16 -0.06 -19.63
CA ARG A 75 -8.99 1.02 -19.12
C ARG A 75 -9.42 1.94 -20.25
N GLY A 76 -10.73 2.02 -20.48
CA GLY A 76 -11.35 3.07 -21.27
C GLY A 76 -11.39 4.40 -20.53
N SER A 77 -11.99 5.43 -21.17
CA SER A 77 -12.30 6.68 -20.45
C SER A 77 -13.44 6.42 -19.48
N ARG A 78 -13.21 6.70 -18.19
CA ARG A 78 -14.20 6.52 -17.13
C ARG A 78 -13.79 7.31 -15.90
N THR A 79 -14.79 7.79 -15.18
CA THR A 79 -14.63 8.38 -13.83
C THR A 79 -15.51 7.62 -12.86
N ASP A 80 -14.94 7.24 -11.71
CA ASP A 80 -15.62 6.58 -10.62
C ASP A 80 -15.60 7.49 -9.40
N LEU A 81 -16.75 7.78 -8.82
CA LEU A 81 -16.89 8.44 -7.52
C LEU A 81 -17.51 7.45 -6.55
N SER A 82 -16.85 7.22 -5.42
CA SER A 82 -17.35 6.27 -4.43
C SER A 82 -17.22 6.79 -2.99
N LEU A 83 -18.13 6.30 -2.17
CA LEU A 83 -18.16 6.45 -0.72
C LEU A 83 -18.02 5.06 -0.11
N GLY A 84 -17.23 4.94 0.94
CA GLY A 84 -17.02 3.64 1.58
C GLY A 84 -16.84 3.73 3.07
N GLY A 85 -17.05 2.61 3.73
CA GLY A 85 -16.71 2.38 5.12
C GLY A 85 -16.12 0.99 5.27
N ALA A 86 -15.16 0.84 6.18
CA ALA A 86 -14.59 -0.46 6.50
C ALA A 86 -14.35 -0.59 8.01
N MET A 87 -14.33 -1.84 8.46
CA MET A 87 -14.04 -2.21 9.83
C MET A 87 -13.16 -3.44 9.86
N ARG A 88 -12.08 -3.39 10.65
CA ARG A 88 -11.28 -4.55 11.03
C ARG A 88 -11.35 -4.75 12.53
N ARG A 89 -11.49 -5.99 12.98
CA ARG A 89 -11.45 -6.34 14.40
C ARG A 89 -10.77 -7.68 14.61
N ASP A 90 -9.74 -7.68 15.45
CA ASP A 90 -9.05 -8.87 15.91
C ASP A 90 -9.73 -9.41 17.17
N GLY A 91 -10.03 -10.70 17.20
CA GLY A 91 -10.54 -11.40 18.37
C GLY A 91 -9.38 -11.93 19.21
N GLY A 92 -9.38 -11.65 20.51
CA GLY A 92 -8.24 -12.01 21.37
C GLY A 92 -7.13 -10.96 21.33
N GLU A 93 -5.92 -11.35 20.99
CA GLU A 93 -4.77 -10.44 20.82
C GLU A 93 -4.78 -9.76 19.44
N ALA A 94 -4.10 -8.63 19.31
CA ALA A 94 -3.90 -7.99 18.01
C ALA A 94 -2.94 -8.82 17.15
N MET A 95 -3.25 -8.98 15.86
CA MET A 95 -2.34 -9.67 14.93
C MET A 95 -0.98 -8.98 14.85
N ILE A 96 -0.98 -7.66 14.86
CA ILE A 96 0.22 -6.81 14.93
C ILE A 96 -0.04 -5.74 15.99
N PRO A 97 0.50 -5.87 17.20
CA PRO A 97 0.21 -4.96 18.32
C PRO A 97 0.46 -3.49 18.02
N GLN A 98 1.46 -3.20 17.19
CA GLN A 98 1.83 -1.84 16.80
C GLN A 98 0.85 -1.19 15.81
N LEU A 99 -0.03 -1.97 15.18
CA LEU A 99 -1.08 -1.49 14.28
C LEU A 99 -2.47 -1.46 14.92
N GLY A 100 -2.58 -1.93 16.18
CA GLY A 100 -3.83 -1.96 16.92
C GLY A 100 -4.71 -3.16 16.62
N LYS A 101 -5.77 -3.27 17.42
CA LYS A 101 -6.69 -4.40 17.44
C LYS A 101 -7.97 -4.18 16.63
N GLN A 102 -8.39 -2.93 16.49
CA GLN A 102 -9.61 -2.56 15.77
C GLN A 102 -9.38 -1.27 14.99
N ASP A 103 -9.83 -1.28 13.74
CA ASP A 103 -9.92 -0.10 12.90
C ASP A 103 -11.35 0.07 12.42
N VAL A 104 -11.81 1.33 12.37
CA VAL A 104 -13.03 1.74 11.69
C VAL A 104 -12.68 2.92 10.80
N ASP A 105 -13.01 2.84 9.53
CA ASP A 105 -12.76 3.93 8.60
C ASP A 105 -13.97 4.29 7.73
N GLY A 106 -13.98 5.55 7.28
CA GLY A 106 -14.88 6.07 6.27
C GLY A 106 -14.09 6.81 5.21
N SER A 107 -14.42 6.61 3.94
CA SER A 107 -13.65 7.14 2.82
C SER A 107 -14.50 7.69 1.70
N VAL A 108 -13.93 8.68 1.00
CA VAL A 108 -14.38 9.18 -0.30
C VAL A 108 -13.25 8.97 -1.28
N LEU A 109 -13.55 8.41 -2.44
CA LEU A 109 -12.58 8.16 -3.50
C LEU A 109 -13.15 8.62 -4.83
N ILE A 110 -12.35 9.34 -5.60
CA ILE A 110 -12.57 9.61 -7.00
C ILE A 110 -11.39 9.06 -7.80
N GLU A 111 -11.69 8.30 -8.85
CA GLU A 111 -10.72 7.79 -9.80
C GLU A 111 -11.16 8.16 -11.20
N SER A 112 -10.24 8.58 -12.03
CA SER A 112 -10.53 8.93 -13.42
C SER A 112 -9.45 8.40 -14.35
N ALA A 113 -9.86 7.93 -15.51
CA ALA A 113 -9.01 7.58 -16.62
C ALA A 113 -9.56 8.24 -17.90
N LEU A 114 -8.68 8.79 -18.71
CA LEU A 114 -9.01 9.40 -19.98
C LEU A 114 -8.12 8.82 -21.07
N ARG A 115 -8.73 8.17 -22.04
CA ARG A 115 -8.04 7.61 -23.20
C ARG A 115 -8.33 8.42 -24.45
N GLN A 116 -7.27 8.88 -25.06
CA GLN A 116 -7.29 9.52 -26.39
C GLN A 116 -6.41 8.72 -27.35
N ARG A 117 -6.44 9.07 -28.64
CA ARG A 117 -5.67 8.33 -29.65
C ARG A 117 -4.19 8.15 -29.31
N ASN A 118 -3.54 9.21 -28.85
CA ASN A 118 -2.10 9.23 -28.53
C ASN A 118 -1.80 9.49 -27.05
N ASN A 119 -2.82 9.67 -26.23
CA ASN A 119 -2.67 9.98 -24.81
C ASN A 119 -3.48 9.02 -23.95
N PHE A 120 -2.93 8.68 -22.80
CA PHE A 120 -3.66 8.07 -21.71
C PHE A 120 -3.31 8.82 -20.43
N ALA A 121 -4.30 9.37 -19.77
CA ALA A 121 -4.15 10.04 -18.49
C ALA A 121 -5.02 9.36 -17.43
N TRP A 122 -4.55 9.35 -16.20
CA TRP A 122 -5.30 8.83 -15.06
C TRP A 122 -5.02 9.65 -13.82
N GLY A 123 -5.92 9.58 -12.87
CA GLY A 123 -5.73 10.19 -11.56
C GLY A 123 -6.68 9.60 -10.54
N ALA A 124 -6.28 9.71 -9.28
CA ALA A 124 -7.10 9.34 -8.14
C ALA A 124 -6.90 10.36 -7.01
N ALA A 125 -7.97 10.63 -6.28
CA ALA A 125 -7.93 11.42 -5.07
C ALA A 125 -8.79 10.74 -4.01
N SER A 126 -8.28 10.60 -2.79
CA SER A 126 -9.07 10.05 -1.69
C SER A 126 -8.87 10.83 -0.40
N TYR A 127 -9.91 10.82 0.40
CA TYR A 127 -9.89 11.17 1.81
C TYR A 127 -10.39 9.99 2.62
N THR A 128 -9.65 9.61 3.66
CA THR A 128 -10.06 8.56 4.59
C THR A 128 -9.90 9.05 6.02
N TYR A 129 -10.98 9.04 6.78
CA TYR A 129 -10.94 9.14 8.23
C TYR A 129 -10.87 7.76 8.83
N ARG A 130 -9.93 7.53 9.75
CA ARG A 130 -9.75 6.25 10.45
C ARG A 130 -9.65 6.46 11.94
N ALA A 131 -10.25 5.54 12.70
CA ALA A 131 -10.11 5.44 14.13
C ALA A 131 -9.58 4.05 14.49
N THR A 132 -8.42 4.01 15.17
CA THR A 132 -7.73 2.76 15.56
C THR A 132 -7.68 2.62 17.07
N GLU A 133 -8.00 1.42 17.59
CA GLU A 133 -7.95 1.08 19.00
C GLU A 133 -6.93 -0.04 19.28
N GLY A 134 -6.39 -0.05 20.50
CA GLY A 134 -5.54 -1.13 20.98
C GLY A 134 -4.12 -1.13 20.39
N ILE A 135 -3.61 0.03 19.98
CA ILE A 135 -2.22 0.19 19.56
C ILE A 135 -1.32 0.03 20.80
N ARG A 136 -0.23 -0.71 20.66
CA ARG A 136 0.76 -0.90 21.71
C ARG A 136 2.16 -0.73 21.15
N PHE A 137 3.04 -0.10 21.91
CA PHE A 137 4.46 0.09 21.58
C PHE A 137 4.71 0.82 20.26
N ASN A 138 3.78 1.69 19.86
CA ASN A 138 3.93 2.51 18.64
C ASN A 138 3.13 3.80 18.77
N GLU A 139 3.82 4.93 18.66
CA GLU A 139 3.24 6.26 18.57
C GLU A 139 3.57 6.93 17.21
N THR A 140 4.09 6.16 16.25
CA THR A 140 4.34 6.64 14.88
C THR A 140 3.15 6.37 13.97
N THR A 141 3.02 7.12 12.88
CA THR A 141 1.91 6.95 11.93
C THR A 141 2.17 5.83 10.93
N ASP A 142 3.37 5.74 10.38
CA ASP A 142 3.73 4.81 9.31
C ASP A 142 4.59 3.65 9.83
N TYR A 143 4.09 2.91 10.82
CA TYR A 143 4.82 1.81 11.43
C TYR A 143 5.47 0.83 10.42
N PRO A 144 4.74 0.31 9.41
CA PRO A 144 5.33 -0.64 8.46
C PRO A 144 6.51 -0.07 7.66
N LEU A 145 6.53 1.25 7.46
CA LEU A 145 7.60 1.93 6.73
C LEU A 145 8.83 2.18 7.58
N LEU A 146 8.63 2.49 8.88
CA LEU A 146 9.65 2.96 9.81
C LEU A 146 10.22 1.86 10.71
N ALA A 147 9.48 0.76 10.89
CA ALA A 147 9.94 -0.35 11.72
C ALA A 147 11.31 -0.87 11.25
N PRO A 148 12.24 -1.15 12.20
CA PRO A 148 12.02 -1.25 13.63
C PRO A 148 12.21 0.06 14.40
N TYR A 149 12.64 1.14 13.76
CA TYR A 149 13.05 2.39 14.42
C TYR A 149 11.86 3.31 14.69
N VAL A 150 11.00 2.89 15.59
CA VAL A 150 9.80 3.64 15.98
C VAL A 150 9.91 4.11 17.43
N MET A 151 9.05 5.05 17.79
CA MET A 151 8.84 5.47 19.16
C MET A 151 7.52 4.92 19.66
N GLY A 152 7.43 4.55 20.90
CA GLY A 152 6.19 4.11 21.50
C GLY A 152 6.20 4.17 23.02
N ASP A 153 5.04 3.96 23.58
CA ASP A 153 4.80 3.76 25.02
C ASP A 153 4.27 2.34 25.25
N THR A 154 3.93 2.00 26.48
CA THR A 154 3.62 0.62 26.89
C THR A 154 2.24 0.13 26.44
N ALA A 155 1.19 0.88 26.72
CA ALA A 155 -0.17 0.47 26.37
C ALA A 155 -1.18 1.62 26.43
N HIS A 156 -2.12 1.63 25.50
CA HIS A 156 -3.20 2.60 25.49
C HIS A 156 -4.55 1.96 25.24
N THR A 157 -5.56 2.50 25.90
CA THR A 157 -6.97 2.20 25.63
C THR A 157 -7.59 3.25 24.72
N ALA A 158 -6.94 4.41 24.57
CA ALA A 158 -7.48 5.53 23.82
C ALA A 158 -7.38 5.33 22.30
N ARG A 159 -8.37 5.86 21.62
CA ARG A 159 -8.52 5.76 20.16
C ARG A 159 -7.58 6.75 19.47
N LEU A 160 -6.80 6.25 18.48
CA LEU A 160 -6.02 7.08 17.57
C LEU A 160 -6.90 7.47 16.38
N HIS A 161 -7.05 8.76 16.13
CA HIS A 161 -7.74 9.33 14.99
C HIS A 161 -6.75 9.68 13.89
N GLN A 162 -7.10 9.40 12.65
CA GLN A 162 -6.24 9.66 11.49
C GLN A 162 -7.06 10.23 10.33
N ASP A 163 -6.56 11.32 9.76
CA ASP A 163 -7.01 11.88 8.49
C ASP A 163 -5.97 11.58 7.43
N LEU A 164 -6.33 10.80 6.43
CA LEU A 164 -5.46 10.37 5.34
C LEU A 164 -5.94 10.98 4.02
N TYR A 165 -5.07 11.70 3.35
CA TYR A 165 -5.27 12.27 2.03
C TYR A 165 -4.32 11.61 1.04
N THR A 166 -4.82 11.13 -0.09
CA THR A 166 -4.00 10.61 -1.18
C THR A 166 -4.37 11.29 -2.49
N PHE A 167 -3.37 11.59 -3.29
CA PHE A 167 -3.51 12.15 -4.63
C PHE A 167 -2.49 11.47 -5.52
N GLY A 168 -2.93 10.93 -6.63
CA GLY A 168 -2.05 10.35 -7.63
C GLY A 168 -2.55 10.74 -9.02
N ALA A 169 -1.62 11.07 -9.92
CA ALA A 169 -1.95 11.33 -11.31
C ALA A 169 -0.80 10.93 -12.22
N GLY A 170 -1.14 10.58 -13.43
CA GLY A 170 -0.14 10.27 -14.43
C GLY A 170 -0.67 10.43 -15.85
N THR A 171 0.28 10.53 -16.77
CA THR A 171 -0.02 10.60 -18.20
C THR A 171 1.02 9.84 -18.99
N VAL A 172 0.60 9.23 -20.10
CA VAL A 172 1.46 8.64 -21.12
C VAL A 172 1.12 9.28 -22.44
N HIS A 173 2.14 9.79 -23.11
CA HIS A 173 2.04 10.33 -24.47
C HIS A 173 2.76 9.44 -25.46
N ARG A 174 2.10 9.08 -26.57
CA ARG A 174 2.66 8.26 -27.64
C ARG A 174 3.14 9.14 -28.80
N LEU A 175 4.41 9.03 -29.14
CA LEU A 175 5.10 9.69 -30.25
C LEU A 175 5.61 8.63 -31.23
N GLY A 176 4.82 8.29 -32.23
CA GLY A 176 5.14 7.15 -33.10
C GLY A 176 5.20 5.84 -32.32
N ASN A 177 6.37 5.25 -32.24
CA ASN A 177 6.63 4.03 -31.46
C ASN A 177 7.12 4.31 -30.03
N TRP A 178 7.43 5.56 -29.69
CA TRP A 178 7.88 5.95 -28.36
C TRP A 178 6.69 6.26 -27.45
N LEU A 179 6.86 5.94 -26.18
CA LEU A 179 5.93 6.24 -25.09
C LEU A 179 6.69 7.05 -24.04
N LEU A 180 6.18 8.21 -23.71
CA LEU A 180 6.73 9.07 -22.64
C LEU A 180 5.70 9.17 -21.53
N SER A 181 6.11 8.97 -20.28
CA SER A 181 5.20 9.05 -19.14
C SER A 181 5.75 9.93 -18.02
N LEU A 182 4.81 10.53 -17.31
CA LEU A 182 5.06 11.27 -16.07
C LEU A 182 3.97 10.87 -15.09
N THR A 183 4.37 10.57 -13.83
CA THR A 183 3.43 10.37 -12.72
C THR A 183 3.86 11.14 -11.49
N ALA A 184 2.92 11.46 -10.65
CA ALA A 184 3.16 12.04 -9.34
C ALA A 184 2.14 11.48 -8.35
N ASP A 185 2.64 11.09 -7.16
CA ASP A 185 1.85 10.56 -6.07
C ASP A 185 2.16 11.33 -4.79
N TYR A 186 1.13 11.75 -4.09
CA TYR A 186 1.24 12.47 -2.83
C TYR A 186 0.32 11.85 -1.79
N ARG A 187 0.87 11.62 -0.58
CA ARG A 187 0.12 11.20 0.59
C ARG A 187 0.42 12.11 1.77
N ALA A 188 -0.62 12.53 2.48
CA ALA A 188 -0.51 13.20 3.77
C ALA A 188 -1.37 12.48 4.79
N THR A 189 -0.84 12.26 5.99
CA THR A 189 -1.55 11.65 7.11
C THR A 189 -1.39 12.55 8.33
N PHE A 190 -2.49 12.93 8.94
CA PHE A 190 -2.52 13.57 10.24
C PHE A 190 -3.11 12.61 11.25
N ALA A 191 -2.36 12.29 12.31
CA ALA A 191 -2.81 11.36 13.34
C ALA A 191 -2.69 11.99 14.73
N TYR A 192 -3.71 11.80 15.57
CA TYR A 192 -3.76 12.36 16.90
C TYR A 192 -4.59 11.53 17.88
N ARG A 193 -4.29 11.71 19.16
CA ARG A 193 -5.05 11.15 20.28
C ARG A 193 -5.34 12.25 21.30
N THR A 194 -6.51 12.20 21.95
CA THR A 194 -6.95 13.21 22.92
C THR A 194 -6.61 12.85 24.36
N GLN A 195 -6.24 11.58 24.61
CA GLN A 195 -5.82 11.06 25.91
C GLN A 195 -4.32 10.71 25.86
N ASP A 196 -3.68 10.76 27.03
CA ASP A 196 -2.24 10.47 27.14
C ASP A 196 -1.92 8.99 26.81
N PRO A 197 -0.80 8.77 26.14
CA PRO A 197 0.04 9.75 25.46
C PRO A 197 -0.72 10.40 24.30
N ARG A 198 -0.46 11.67 24.04
CA ARG A 198 -1.13 12.45 22.97
C ARG A 198 -0.19 12.63 21.79
N PRO A 199 -0.06 11.65 20.91
CA PRO A 199 0.68 11.83 19.68
C PRO A 199 -0.05 12.86 18.81
N ARG A 200 0.75 13.66 18.13
CA ARG A 200 0.31 14.58 17.09
C ARG A 200 1.28 14.47 15.93
N ASN A 201 0.93 13.63 14.99
CA ASN A 201 1.82 13.22 13.91
C ASN A 201 1.34 13.80 12.60
N LEU A 202 2.29 14.32 11.82
CA LEU A 202 2.05 14.71 10.43
C LEU A 202 3.07 13.99 9.56
N ALA A 203 2.62 13.06 8.75
CA ALA A 203 3.44 12.34 7.79
C ALA A 203 3.08 12.77 6.36
N THR A 204 4.10 12.92 5.52
CA THR A 204 3.93 13.25 4.10
C THR A 204 4.89 12.43 3.25
N ARG A 205 4.39 11.94 2.10
CA ARG A 205 5.19 11.27 1.07
C ARG A 205 4.84 11.86 -0.29
N LEU A 206 5.84 12.27 -1.02
CA LEU A 206 5.73 12.72 -2.40
C LEU A 206 6.66 11.88 -3.26
N GLU A 207 6.13 11.31 -4.33
CA GLU A 207 6.91 10.54 -5.31
C GLU A 207 6.56 11.00 -6.72
N GLY A 208 7.57 11.06 -7.58
CA GLY A 208 7.43 11.32 -9.01
C GLY A 208 8.14 10.23 -9.80
N GLN A 209 7.56 9.83 -10.92
CA GLN A 209 8.16 8.86 -11.83
C GLN A 209 8.16 9.43 -13.24
N ILE A 210 9.28 9.26 -13.93
CA ILE A 210 9.44 9.57 -15.36
C ILE A 210 9.75 8.26 -16.06
N GLY A 211 9.07 7.99 -17.18
CA GLY A 211 9.25 6.76 -17.92
C GLY A 211 9.34 6.97 -19.42
N ILE A 212 10.06 6.07 -20.05
CA ILE A 212 10.19 5.95 -21.49
C ILE A 212 9.89 4.51 -21.90
N GLY A 213 9.13 4.35 -22.98
CA GLY A 213 8.83 3.05 -23.56
C GLY A 213 8.99 3.07 -25.06
N TYR A 214 9.14 1.90 -25.63
CA TYR A 214 9.21 1.70 -27.08
C TYR A 214 8.33 0.53 -27.49
N GLN A 215 7.43 0.78 -28.43
CA GLN A 215 6.57 -0.23 -29.02
C GLN A 215 7.29 -0.91 -30.18
N LEU A 216 7.54 -2.19 -30.02
CA LEU A 216 7.88 -3.13 -31.09
C LEU A 216 6.60 -3.57 -31.83
N THR A 217 6.68 -4.51 -32.75
CA THR A 217 5.50 -4.97 -33.48
C THR A 217 4.42 -5.53 -32.55
N ASP A 218 4.77 -6.50 -31.72
CA ASP A 218 3.83 -7.23 -30.87
C ASP A 218 4.02 -6.96 -29.35
N TYR A 219 5.08 -6.25 -29.00
CA TYR A 219 5.46 -5.97 -27.61
C TYR A 219 5.79 -4.51 -27.39
N ALA A 220 5.70 -4.07 -26.16
CA ALA A 220 6.25 -2.80 -25.70
C ALA A 220 7.21 -3.06 -24.53
N LEU A 221 8.39 -2.45 -24.63
CA LEU A 221 9.38 -2.39 -23.57
C LEU A 221 9.35 -1.01 -22.94
N ALA A 222 9.46 -0.93 -21.61
CA ALA A 222 9.50 0.34 -20.91
C ALA A 222 10.47 0.32 -19.74
N LEU A 223 11.04 1.51 -19.49
CA LEU A 223 11.90 1.82 -18.36
C LEU A 223 11.32 3.04 -17.65
N ALA A 224 11.29 3.03 -16.31
CA ALA A 224 10.89 4.19 -15.54
C ALA A 224 11.79 4.38 -14.32
N GLY A 225 12.06 5.64 -13.98
CA GLY A 225 12.81 6.07 -12.82
C GLY A 225 11.91 6.82 -11.84
N THR A 226 12.00 6.49 -10.56
CA THR A 226 11.21 7.10 -9.47
C THR A 226 12.11 7.85 -8.51
N LEU A 227 11.67 9.03 -8.09
CA LEU A 227 12.27 9.83 -7.03
C LEU A 227 11.19 10.23 -6.03
N GLY A 228 11.52 10.20 -4.74
CA GLY A 228 10.55 10.61 -3.75
C GLY A 228 11.16 11.12 -2.46
N ARG A 229 10.30 11.73 -1.66
CA ARG A 229 10.64 12.28 -0.34
C ARG A 229 9.59 11.91 0.68
N TYR A 230 10.07 11.43 1.83
CA TYR A 230 9.27 11.14 3.01
C TYR A 230 9.62 12.09 4.15
N LYS A 231 8.62 12.54 4.88
CA LYS A 231 8.78 13.29 6.13
C LYS A 231 7.68 12.91 7.11
N GLN A 232 8.04 12.72 8.38
CA GLN A 232 7.09 12.64 9.47
C GLN A 232 7.58 13.50 10.64
N ASN A 233 6.70 14.34 11.14
CA ASN A 233 6.86 14.99 12.44
C ASN A 233 6.04 14.21 13.45
N ASN A 234 6.69 13.70 14.49
CA ASN A 234 6.07 12.89 15.52
C ASN A 234 6.26 13.59 16.86
N GLN A 235 5.20 14.19 17.37
CA GLN A 235 5.21 14.91 18.65
C GLN A 235 4.30 14.18 19.62
N VAL A 236 4.84 13.79 20.79
CA VAL A 236 4.07 13.12 21.84
C VAL A 236 4.10 14.00 23.09
N ASN A 237 2.93 14.24 23.65
CA ASN A 237 2.78 15.01 24.87
C ASN A 237 2.08 14.19 25.94
N PHE A 238 2.52 14.36 27.18
CA PHE A 238 1.88 13.82 28.37
C PHE A 238 1.39 14.98 29.23
N LEU A 239 0.14 15.02 29.54
CA LEU A 239 -0.50 16.08 30.36
C LEU A 239 -0.93 15.56 31.75
N SER A 240 -0.76 14.26 32.03
CA SER A 240 -1.08 13.68 33.32
C SER A 240 -0.14 14.19 34.40
N GLU A 241 -0.69 14.71 35.49
CA GLU A 241 0.06 15.14 36.68
C GLU A 241 0.55 13.95 37.54
N LEU A 242 0.06 12.74 37.28
CA LEU A 242 0.38 11.52 38.04
C LEU A 242 1.69 10.84 37.64
N GLY A 243 2.48 11.48 36.82
CA GLY A 243 3.77 10.98 36.34
C GLY A 243 3.84 10.90 34.82
N VAL A 244 5.03 11.04 34.28
CA VAL A 244 5.30 10.94 32.85
C VAL A 244 5.53 9.48 32.51
N ALA A 245 4.73 8.92 31.60
CA ALA A 245 5.01 7.61 31.03
C ALA A 245 6.32 7.68 30.22
N SER A 246 7.11 6.64 30.27
CA SER A 246 8.39 6.59 29.56
C SER A 246 8.15 6.40 28.05
N GLU A 247 8.76 7.24 27.25
CA GLU A 247 8.89 7.03 25.81
C GLU A 247 10.07 6.11 25.53
N TYR A 248 9.84 5.12 24.69
CA TYR A 248 10.84 4.14 24.27
C TYR A 248 11.21 4.34 22.83
N HIS A 249 12.50 4.24 22.54
CA HIS A 249 13.03 4.34 21.18
C HIS A 249 13.44 2.94 20.70
N PHE A 250 12.51 2.21 20.08
CA PHE A 250 12.73 0.83 19.66
C PHE A 250 13.79 0.72 18.57
N THR A 251 14.52 -0.41 18.60
CA THR A 251 15.60 -0.75 17.65
C THR A 251 15.39 -2.08 16.96
N GLY A 252 14.35 -2.84 17.31
CA GLY A 252 13.95 -4.13 16.74
C GLY A 252 14.08 -5.26 17.75
N ILE A 253 13.27 -6.30 17.57
CA ILE A 253 13.28 -7.60 18.28
C ILE A 253 13.46 -7.45 19.80
N GLY A 254 12.67 -6.57 20.42
CA GLY A 254 12.75 -6.33 21.88
C GLY A 254 13.77 -5.29 22.32
N GLY A 255 14.67 -4.85 21.45
CA GLY A 255 15.68 -3.85 21.77
C GLY A 255 15.16 -2.41 21.76
N ASP A 256 15.79 -1.56 22.58
CA ASP A 256 15.55 -0.12 22.60
C ASP A 256 16.84 0.68 22.85
N TYR A 257 16.78 1.98 22.50
CA TYR A 257 17.86 2.91 22.77
C TYR A 257 17.69 3.56 24.15
N TYR A 258 18.10 2.86 25.19
CA TYR A 258 17.88 3.21 26.60
C TYR A 258 18.31 4.64 26.97
N ARG A 259 19.46 5.13 26.45
CA ARG A 259 20.03 6.44 26.81
C ARG A 259 19.09 7.63 26.58
N PHE A 260 18.21 7.52 25.61
CA PHE A 260 17.28 8.59 25.24
C PHE A 260 15.82 8.29 25.60
N ARG A 261 15.58 7.34 26.52
CA ARG A 261 14.26 7.21 27.13
C ARG A 261 13.89 8.51 27.82
N GLY A 262 12.68 8.94 27.69
CA GLY A 262 12.24 10.22 28.26
C GLY A 262 10.74 10.40 28.12
N GLY A 263 10.29 11.63 28.18
CA GLY A 263 8.93 12.06 27.93
C GLY A 263 8.88 13.42 27.26
N ASN A 264 7.81 13.65 26.47
CA ASN A 264 7.59 14.88 25.71
C ASN A 264 8.67 15.15 24.66
N THR A 265 9.22 14.12 24.02
CA THR A 265 10.19 14.24 22.94
C THR A 265 9.51 14.34 21.57
N SER A 266 10.05 15.18 20.68
CA SER A 266 9.62 15.23 19.29
C SER A 266 10.60 14.47 18.41
N LEU A 267 10.10 13.48 17.71
CA LEU A 267 10.86 12.79 16.67
C LEU A 267 10.52 13.34 15.30
N PHE A 268 11.53 13.38 14.49
CA PHE A 268 11.41 13.73 13.09
C PHE A 268 12.00 12.60 12.24
N TYR A 269 11.21 12.14 11.27
CA TYR A 269 11.69 11.19 10.27
C TYR A 269 11.79 11.91 8.94
N GLN A 270 12.91 11.73 8.27
CA GLN A 270 13.09 12.21 6.90
C GLN A 270 13.64 11.09 6.04
N GLY A 271 13.17 11.00 4.81
CA GLY A 271 13.61 9.96 3.89
C GLY A 271 13.67 10.45 2.46
N LEU A 272 14.56 9.81 1.70
CA LEU A 272 14.64 9.92 0.25
C LEU A 272 14.41 8.54 -0.35
N SER A 273 13.62 8.48 -1.42
CA SER A 273 13.38 7.26 -2.16
C SER A 273 13.87 7.37 -3.60
N TYR A 274 14.38 6.25 -4.11
CA TYR A 274 14.85 6.08 -5.48
C TYR A 274 14.31 4.74 -6.00
N GLY A 275 13.89 4.72 -7.24
CA GLY A 275 13.41 3.47 -7.84
C GLY A 275 13.74 3.40 -9.33
N ILE A 276 13.83 2.18 -9.81
CA ILE A 276 13.92 1.86 -11.23
C ILE A 276 13.00 0.70 -11.52
N SER A 277 12.28 0.77 -12.62
CA SER A 277 11.41 -0.31 -13.07
C SER A 277 11.54 -0.54 -14.56
N LEU A 278 11.54 -1.81 -14.96
CA LEU A 278 11.60 -2.31 -16.32
C LEU A 278 10.37 -3.18 -16.57
N GLY A 279 9.73 -3.03 -17.73
CA GLY A 279 8.57 -3.81 -18.08
C GLY A 279 8.51 -4.18 -19.55
N LEU A 280 7.97 -5.36 -19.81
CA LEU A 280 7.63 -5.87 -21.14
C LEU A 280 6.16 -6.29 -21.12
N THR A 281 5.37 -5.86 -22.10
CA THR A 281 3.96 -6.27 -22.25
C THR A 281 3.60 -6.50 -23.71
N PRO A 282 2.70 -7.46 -24.02
CA PRO A 282 2.15 -7.59 -25.35
C PRO A 282 1.26 -6.38 -25.70
N THR A 283 1.37 -5.88 -26.93
CA THR A 283 0.62 -4.72 -27.44
C THR A 283 -0.67 -5.10 -28.14
N SER A 284 -0.87 -6.40 -28.40
CA SER A 284 -2.09 -6.88 -29.05
C SER A 284 -3.33 -6.56 -28.23
N LYS A 285 -4.44 -6.21 -28.88
CA LYS A 285 -5.74 -5.97 -28.20
C LYS A 285 -6.21 -7.14 -27.33
N MET A 286 -5.76 -8.36 -27.63
CA MET A 286 -6.09 -9.56 -26.86
C MET A 286 -5.11 -9.86 -25.73
N ARG A 287 -4.03 -9.08 -25.59
CA ARG A 287 -2.97 -9.25 -24.57
C ARG A 287 -2.50 -10.69 -24.44
N GLN A 288 -2.22 -11.31 -25.58
CA GLN A 288 -1.64 -12.65 -25.63
C GLN A 288 -0.14 -12.54 -25.80
N GLY A 289 0.59 -13.27 -25.00
CA GLY A 289 2.04 -13.30 -25.07
C GLY A 289 2.69 -13.28 -23.70
N PHE A 290 3.99 -13.15 -23.73
CA PHE A 290 4.82 -13.00 -22.55
C PHE A 290 4.74 -11.58 -22.00
N TYR A 291 4.78 -11.46 -20.70
CA TYR A 291 4.99 -10.20 -20.01
C TYR A 291 6.02 -10.38 -18.90
N ALA A 292 6.74 -9.33 -18.60
CA ALA A 292 7.72 -9.31 -17.52
C ALA A 292 7.75 -7.93 -16.86
N LEU A 293 8.01 -7.94 -15.57
CA LEU A 293 8.22 -6.77 -14.74
C LEU A 293 9.42 -7.01 -13.84
N ALA A 294 10.29 -6.03 -13.72
CA ALA A 294 11.31 -5.96 -12.70
C ALA A 294 11.33 -4.56 -12.11
N ALA A 295 11.15 -4.44 -10.81
CA ALA A 295 11.21 -3.18 -10.11
C ALA A 295 12.07 -3.29 -8.85
N TRP A 296 12.85 -2.27 -8.62
CA TRP A 296 13.62 -2.08 -7.41
C TRP A 296 13.39 -0.67 -6.89
N HIS A 297 13.19 -0.55 -5.59
CA HIS A 297 12.98 0.73 -4.92
C HIS A 297 13.76 0.74 -3.62
N LEU A 298 14.46 1.83 -3.34
CA LEU A 298 15.19 2.10 -2.10
C LEU A 298 14.52 3.28 -1.40
N LEU A 299 14.19 3.10 -0.14
CA LEU A 299 13.85 4.17 0.78
C LEU A 299 14.90 4.21 1.89
N LYS A 300 15.58 5.35 2.05
CA LYS A 300 16.48 5.61 3.16
C LYS A 300 15.87 6.65 4.09
N THR A 301 15.67 6.31 5.37
CA THR A 301 15.08 7.18 6.38
C THR A 301 16.01 7.38 7.55
N ASP A 302 16.08 8.61 8.05
CA ASP A 302 16.76 8.98 9.29
C ASP A 302 15.73 9.30 10.36
N ARG A 303 15.94 8.78 11.59
CA ARG A 303 15.20 9.14 12.79
C ARG A 303 16.00 10.16 13.60
N ILE A 304 15.40 11.29 13.91
CA ILE A 304 16.06 12.48 14.46
C ILE A 304 15.32 12.96 15.70
N ILE A 305 16.03 13.21 16.82
CA ILE A 305 15.49 13.88 18.02
C ILE A 305 15.72 15.39 17.85
N ARG A 306 14.64 16.16 17.79
CA ARG A 306 14.70 17.59 17.54
C ARG A 306 15.27 18.39 18.70
N GLU A 307 14.85 18.09 19.90
CA GLU A 307 15.22 18.79 21.14
C GLU A 307 16.72 18.70 21.42
N LEU A 308 17.39 17.67 20.92
CA LEU A 308 18.81 17.44 21.06
C LEU A 308 19.61 17.97 19.84
N ASN A 309 19.29 19.16 19.39
CA ASN A 309 19.95 19.81 18.25
C ASN A 309 19.90 18.97 16.95
N ASN A 310 18.71 18.40 16.65
CA ASN A 310 18.49 17.51 15.49
C ASN A 310 19.41 16.28 15.49
N LEU A 311 19.52 15.61 16.64
CA LEU A 311 20.36 14.44 16.83
C LEU A 311 19.88 13.27 15.95
N PRO A 312 20.65 12.79 14.94
CA PRO A 312 20.28 11.65 14.12
C PRO A 312 20.48 10.35 14.89
N LEU A 313 19.40 9.77 15.43
CA LEU A 313 19.45 8.62 16.31
C LEU A 313 19.71 7.29 15.57
N SER A 314 19.09 7.12 14.42
CA SER A 314 19.25 5.92 13.60
C SER A 314 18.93 6.17 12.13
N THR A 315 19.46 5.32 11.28
CA THR A 315 19.19 5.30 9.83
C THR A 315 18.69 3.93 9.43
N LEU A 316 17.63 3.87 8.61
CA LEU A 316 17.08 2.66 8.01
C LEU A 316 17.14 2.76 6.49
N SER A 317 17.62 1.72 5.83
CA SER A 317 17.54 1.54 4.38
C SER A 317 16.65 0.33 4.09
N SER A 318 15.56 0.53 3.33
CA SER A 318 14.63 -0.50 2.90
C SER A 318 14.68 -0.63 1.38
N HIS A 319 15.03 -1.82 0.89
CA HIS A 319 15.08 -2.17 -0.53
C HIS A 319 13.89 -3.06 -0.84
N THR A 320 12.94 -2.56 -1.63
CA THR A 320 11.85 -3.40 -2.15
C THR A 320 12.18 -3.89 -3.55
N ILE A 321 11.87 -5.16 -3.80
CA ILE A 321 12.09 -5.84 -5.08
C ILE A 321 10.76 -6.46 -5.49
N ASP A 322 10.36 -6.25 -6.74
CA ASP A 322 9.19 -6.87 -7.34
C ASP A 322 9.59 -7.41 -8.72
N LEU A 323 9.55 -8.73 -8.87
CA LEU A 323 9.85 -9.43 -10.11
C LEU A 323 8.62 -10.26 -10.48
N GLN A 324 8.20 -10.16 -11.73
CA GLN A 324 7.11 -10.96 -12.25
C GLN A 324 7.37 -11.27 -13.73
N ALA A 325 7.15 -12.53 -14.11
CA ALA A 325 7.18 -12.93 -15.51
C ALA A 325 6.08 -13.95 -15.77
N GLY A 326 5.40 -13.82 -16.88
CA GLY A 326 4.28 -14.70 -17.17
C GLY A 326 3.89 -14.73 -18.63
N TYR A 327 2.90 -15.55 -18.91
CA TYR A 327 2.32 -15.73 -20.23
C TYR A 327 0.80 -15.71 -20.12
N THR A 328 0.15 -14.98 -21.04
CA THR A 328 -1.30 -14.95 -21.15
C THR A 328 -1.72 -15.40 -22.53
N ALA A 329 -2.82 -16.14 -22.62
CA ALA A 329 -3.39 -16.60 -23.87
C ALA A 329 -4.91 -16.50 -23.88
N ARG A 330 -5.48 -16.43 -25.06
CA ARG A 330 -6.91 -16.50 -25.31
C ARG A 330 -7.21 -17.51 -26.42
N SER A 331 -8.16 -18.37 -26.16
CA SER A 331 -8.64 -19.36 -27.12
C SER A 331 -10.16 -19.29 -27.20
N ALA A 332 -10.72 -19.46 -28.40
CA ALA A 332 -12.18 -19.52 -28.58
C ALA A 332 -12.82 -20.65 -27.76
N ARG A 333 -12.10 -21.77 -27.57
CA ARG A 333 -12.59 -22.94 -26.84
C ARG A 333 -12.37 -22.82 -25.34
N LEU A 334 -11.17 -22.40 -24.91
CA LEU A 334 -10.73 -22.40 -23.51
C LEU A 334 -11.00 -21.08 -22.78
N GLY A 335 -11.29 -19.97 -23.51
CA GLY A 335 -11.36 -18.64 -22.91
C GLY A 335 -9.99 -18.01 -22.72
N ARG A 336 -9.85 -17.12 -21.74
CA ARG A 336 -8.58 -16.47 -21.35
C ARG A 336 -7.94 -17.26 -20.21
N TRP A 337 -6.64 -17.42 -20.25
CA TRP A 337 -5.86 -18.00 -19.18
C TRP A 337 -4.47 -17.42 -19.13
N GLY A 338 -3.82 -17.54 -18.01
CA GLY A 338 -2.44 -17.11 -17.86
C GLY A 338 -1.79 -17.72 -16.64
N VAL A 339 -0.46 -17.73 -16.69
CA VAL A 339 0.41 -18.16 -15.59
C VAL A 339 1.54 -17.17 -15.43
N ALA A 340 1.98 -16.95 -14.21
CA ALA A 340 3.10 -16.09 -13.88
C ALA A 340 3.90 -16.65 -12.71
N LEU A 341 5.21 -16.45 -12.75
CA LEU A 341 6.09 -16.54 -11.61
C LEU A 341 6.27 -15.15 -11.02
N TYR A 342 6.37 -15.05 -9.72
CA TYR A 342 6.60 -13.79 -9.04
C TYR A 342 7.55 -13.94 -7.86
N THR A 343 8.25 -12.85 -7.56
CA THR A 343 9.06 -12.67 -6.35
C THR A 343 8.84 -11.26 -5.85
N GLN A 344 8.50 -11.13 -4.58
CA GLN A 344 8.40 -9.85 -3.89
C GLN A 344 9.29 -9.89 -2.65
N GLY A 345 10.02 -8.80 -2.39
CA GLY A 345 10.93 -8.75 -1.27
C GLY A 345 11.06 -7.36 -0.67
N ASP A 346 11.28 -7.32 0.65
CA ASP A 346 11.70 -6.14 1.40
C ASP A 346 12.93 -6.52 2.22
N LEU A 347 14.06 -5.89 1.89
CA LEU A 347 15.35 -6.10 2.54
C LEU A 347 15.72 -4.84 3.30
N ARG A 348 15.82 -4.92 4.62
CA ARG A 348 16.06 -3.80 5.51
C ARG A 348 17.43 -3.87 6.15
N ARG A 349 18.11 -2.73 6.24
CA ARG A 349 19.37 -2.58 6.95
C ARG A 349 19.32 -1.34 7.80
N GLY A 350 19.50 -1.52 9.09
CA GLY A 350 19.44 -0.47 10.09
C GLY A 350 20.77 -0.21 10.77
N ALA A 351 21.02 1.06 11.06
CA ALA A 351 22.15 1.48 11.86
C ALA A 351 21.68 2.38 13.01
N VAL A 352 22.22 2.16 14.20
CA VAL A 352 22.05 3.00 15.38
C VAL A 352 23.32 3.83 15.57
N HIS A 353 23.17 5.11 15.89
CA HIS A 353 24.30 6.01 16.12
C HIS A 353 24.58 6.13 17.60
N LEU A 354 25.85 5.97 17.98
CA LEU A 354 26.32 6.08 19.36
C LEU A 354 26.92 7.45 19.60
N PHE A 355 26.61 8.02 20.75
CA PHE A 355 27.00 9.37 21.12
C PHE A 355 27.80 9.40 22.43
N GLY A 356 28.81 10.25 22.48
CA GLY A 356 29.56 10.58 23.67
C GLY A 356 28.80 11.53 24.60
N ASP A 357 29.45 11.96 25.68
CA ASP A 357 28.87 12.92 26.59
C ASP A 357 28.69 14.28 25.92
N PRO A 358 27.61 15.00 26.26
CA PRO A 358 27.32 16.27 25.61
C PRO A 358 28.38 17.33 25.94
N LYS A 359 28.76 18.09 24.92
CA LYS A 359 29.56 19.32 25.07
C LYS A 359 28.62 20.50 24.81
N GLY A 360 28.10 21.10 25.88
CA GLY A 360 26.97 22.02 25.78
C GLY A 360 25.73 21.30 25.27
N ASN A 361 25.13 21.76 24.19
CA ASN A 361 23.95 21.15 23.55
C ASN A 361 24.29 20.19 22.39
N ILE A 362 25.56 19.82 22.23
CA ILE A 362 26.01 18.98 21.12
C ILE A 362 26.46 17.63 21.67
N TYR A 363 25.84 16.55 21.18
CA TYR A 363 26.24 15.17 21.41
C TYR A 363 27.18 14.72 20.29
N PRO A 364 28.50 14.55 20.55
CA PRO A 364 29.42 14.08 19.51
C PRO A 364 29.10 12.63 19.15
N ARG A 365 28.88 12.34 17.87
CA ARG A 365 28.72 10.97 17.39
C ARG A 365 30.06 10.25 17.42
N ILE A 366 30.13 9.16 18.22
CA ILE A 366 31.35 8.36 18.41
C ILE A 366 31.41 7.23 17.39
N ALA A 367 30.26 6.56 17.14
CA ALA A 367 30.18 5.41 16.24
C ALA A 367 28.81 5.30 15.56
N SER A 368 28.72 4.44 14.58
CA SER A 368 27.48 4.00 13.94
C SER A 368 27.54 2.49 13.79
N GLU A 369 26.65 1.80 14.45
CA GLU A 369 26.59 0.33 14.46
C GLU A 369 25.48 -0.15 13.53
N ARG A 370 25.85 -0.93 12.51
CA ARG A 370 24.90 -1.63 11.65
C ARG A 370 24.49 -2.92 12.34
N SER A 371 23.44 -2.83 13.15
CA SER A 371 23.01 -3.92 14.00
C SER A 371 21.72 -4.60 13.55
N TYR A 372 20.88 -3.93 12.73
CA TYR A 372 19.60 -4.47 12.31
C TYR A 372 19.63 -4.91 10.84
N TYR A 373 19.18 -6.14 10.62
CA TYR A 373 18.92 -6.74 9.30
C TYR A 373 17.52 -7.33 9.30
N GLY A 374 16.77 -7.11 8.24
CA GLY A 374 15.45 -7.68 8.09
C GLY A 374 15.23 -8.08 6.64
N GLN A 375 14.61 -9.24 6.42
CA GLN A 375 14.14 -9.63 5.10
C GLN A 375 12.78 -10.28 5.18
N THR A 376 11.92 -9.86 4.26
CA THR A 376 10.66 -10.53 3.98
C THR A 376 10.65 -10.84 2.50
N LEU A 377 10.60 -12.13 2.16
CA LEU A 377 10.60 -12.60 0.78
C LEU A 377 9.38 -13.47 0.55
N GLU A 378 8.69 -13.23 -0.55
CA GLU A 378 7.65 -14.10 -1.06
C GLU A 378 7.94 -14.42 -2.52
N PHE A 379 7.96 -15.69 -2.87
CA PHE A 379 8.07 -16.13 -4.26
C PHE A 379 7.07 -17.24 -4.55
N GLY A 380 6.62 -17.32 -5.78
CA GLY A 380 5.61 -18.30 -6.13
C GLY A 380 5.14 -18.21 -7.57
N ALA A 381 4.05 -18.91 -7.81
CA ALA A 381 3.35 -18.93 -9.08
C ALA A 381 1.91 -18.43 -8.91
N LYS A 382 1.42 -17.70 -9.90
CA LYS A 382 0.02 -17.27 -10.01
C LYS A 382 -0.56 -17.82 -11.31
N GLY A 383 -1.82 -18.19 -11.28
CA GLY A 383 -2.54 -18.63 -12.47
C GLY A 383 -3.96 -18.12 -12.47
N PHE A 384 -4.51 -17.94 -13.65
CA PHE A 384 -5.94 -17.66 -13.80
C PHE A 384 -6.50 -18.35 -15.03
N TRP A 385 -7.79 -18.59 -14.96
CA TRP A 385 -8.59 -18.99 -16.08
C TRP A 385 -9.92 -18.24 -16.03
N TYR A 386 -10.40 -17.79 -17.18
CA TYR A 386 -11.65 -17.04 -17.30
C TYR A 386 -12.32 -17.32 -18.65
N LYS A 387 -13.63 -17.56 -18.61
CA LYS A 387 -14.43 -17.82 -19.80
C LYS A 387 -15.64 -16.90 -19.85
N ASP A 388 -15.67 -16.08 -20.91
CA ASP A 388 -16.88 -15.41 -21.32
C ASP A 388 -17.83 -16.42 -21.95
N ALA A 389 -19.10 -16.34 -21.60
CA ALA A 389 -20.14 -17.14 -22.22
C ALA A 389 -21.01 -16.24 -23.12
N PRO A 390 -20.61 -16.03 -24.39
CA PRO A 390 -21.22 -15.00 -25.25
C PRO A 390 -22.71 -15.20 -25.55
N ARG A 391 -23.22 -16.40 -25.29
CA ARG A 391 -24.63 -16.76 -25.48
C ARG A 391 -25.46 -16.80 -24.20
N THR A 392 -24.84 -16.57 -23.05
CA THR A 392 -25.48 -16.55 -21.74
C THR A 392 -25.07 -15.29 -20.98
N PRO A 393 -25.89 -14.81 -20.05
CA PRO A 393 -25.53 -13.66 -19.23
C PRO A 393 -24.43 -13.96 -18.19
N TRP A 394 -23.95 -15.20 -18.12
CA TRP A 394 -23.00 -15.66 -17.12
C TRP A 394 -21.57 -15.70 -17.64
N SER A 395 -20.63 -15.31 -16.82
CA SER A 395 -19.21 -15.51 -17.03
C SER A 395 -18.59 -16.07 -15.76
N TRP A 396 -17.57 -16.88 -15.88
CA TRP A 396 -16.95 -17.58 -14.78
C TRP A 396 -15.44 -17.68 -14.94
N GLY A 397 -14.77 -17.88 -13.84
CA GLY A 397 -13.34 -18.05 -13.86
C GLY A 397 -12.79 -18.43 -12.50
N VAL A 398 -11.50 -18.52 -12.42
CA VAL A 398 -10.77 -18.80 -11.18
C VAL A 398 -9.39 -18.14 -11.25
N SER A 399 -8.95 -17.59 -10.14
CA SER A 399 -7.55 -17.26 -9.91
C SER A 399 -6.99 -18.10 -8.78
N THR A 400 -5.72 -18.44 -8.89
CA THR A 400 -5.00 -19.23 -7.88
C THR A 400 -3.57 -18.71 -7.74
N SER A 401 -3.02 -18.84 -6.55
CA SER A 401 -1.59 -18.64 -6.30
C SER A 401 -1.06 -19.71 -5.38
N LEU A 402 0.22 -20.05 -5.55
CA LEU A 402 1.00 -20.90 -4.68
C LEU A 402 2.32 -20.19 -4.42
N GLY A 403 2.77 -20.14 -3.17
CA GLY A 403 3.99 -19.43 -2.85
C GLY A 403 4.61 -19.87 -1.53
N TYR A 404 5.83 -19.41 -1.35
CA TYR A 404 6.62 -19.57 -0.15
C TYR A 404 6.98 -18.19 0.39
N ARG A 405 6.84 -18.00 1.71
CA ARG A 405 7.16 -16.78 2.44
C ARG A 405 8.25 -17.05 3.45
N LEU A 406 9.27 -16.19 3.45
CA LEU A 406 10.33 -16.13 4.46
C LEU A 406 10.20 -14.79 5.18
N HIS A 407 10.26 -14.82 6.50
CA HIS A 407 10.43 -13.63 7.32
C HIS A 407 11.59 -13.85 8.29
N GLU A 408 12.59 -13.00 8.21
CA GLU A 408 13.79 -13.05 9.02
C GLU A 408 14.15 -11.64 9.49
N GLU A 409 14.47 -11.51 10.75
CA GLU A 409 15.00 -10.28 11.33
C GLU A 409 16.10 -10.64 12.33
N ASP A 410 17.22 -9.93 12.24
CA ASP A 410 18.34 -10.03 13.14
C ASP A 410 18.63 -8.69 13.78
N LEU A 411 18.86 -8.67 15.07
CA LEU A 411 19.45 -7.55 15.79
C LEU A 411 20.71 -8.04 16.52
N LEU A 412 21.85 -7.70 15.91
CA LEU A 412 23.13 -8.12 16.45
C LEU A 412 23.38 -7.55 17.87
N PRO A 413 24.06 -8.31 18.76
CA PRO A 413 24.74 -9.57 18.47
C PRO A 413 23.88 -10.84 18.69
N GLN A 414 22.69 -10.76 19.25
CA GLN A 414 22.05 -11.97 19.81
C GLN A 414 20.57 -12.16 19.50
N ALA A 415 19.85 -11.14 18.99
CA ALA A 415 18.41 -11.26 18.80
C ALA A 415 18.08 -11.69 17.37
N GLU A 416 17.11 -12.60 17.23
CA GLU A 416 16.66 -13.18 15.97
C GLU A 416 15.16 -13.42 15.99
N ARG A 417 14.51 -13.23 14.82
CA ARG A 417 13.14 -13.64 14.55
C ARG A 417 13.05 -14.28 13.17
N LEU A 418 12.68 -15.55 13.11
CA LEU A 418 12.66 -16.32 11.86
C LEU A 418 11.43 -17.20 11.78
N PHE A 419 10.72 -17.16 10.66
CA PHE A 419 9.63 -18.09 10.34
C PHE A 419 9.34 -18.17 8.83
N TYR A 420 8.70 -19.26 8.45
CA TYR A 420 8.43 -19.59 7.05
C TYR A 420 6.99 -20.05 6.86
N HIS A 421 6.42 -19.77 5.68
CA HIS A 421 5.12 -20.30 5.30
C HIS A 421 5.15 -20.83 3.86
N LEU A 422 4.48 -21.94 3.65
CA LEU A 422 4.10 -22.44 2.32
C LEU A 422 2.59 -22.38 2.21
N GLY A 423 2.09 -21.85 1.12
CA GLY A 423 0.64 -21.74 1.00
C GLY A 423 0.19 -21.21 -0.33
N GLY A 424 -1.10 -20.91 -0.40
CA GLY A 424 -1.70 -20.39 -1.61
C GLY A 424 -3.12 -19.91 -1.41
N THR A 425 -3.67 -19.39 -2.49
CA THR A 425 -5.01 -18.80 -2.54
C THR A 425 -5.77 -19.38 -3.72
N LEU A 426 -7.03 -19.66 -3.53
CA LEU A 426 -8.00 -20.02 -4.55
C LEU A 426 -9.15 -19.02 -4.51
N ALA A 427 -9.47 -18.40 -5.65
CA ALA A 427 -10.55 -17.44 -5.75
C ALA A 427 -11.36 -17.71 -7.03
N PRO A 428 -12.44 -18.53 -6.94
CA PRO A 428 -13.42 -18.67 -8.00
C PRO A 428 -14.12 -17.33 -8.25
N TYR A 429 -14.49 -17.11 -9.50
CA TYR A 429 -15.19 -15.91 -9.93
C TYR A 429 -16.42 -16.29 -10.74
N VAL A 430 -17.53 -15.63 -10.46
CA VAL A 430 -18.72 -15.70 -11.28
C VAL A 430 -19.28 -14.30 -11.47
N SER A 431 -19.75 -14.00 -12.68
CA SER A 431 -20.49 -12.77 -12.93
C SER A 431 -21.71 -13.04 -13.79
N PHE A 432 -22.71 -12.20 -13.59
CA PHE A 432 -23.96 -12.16 -14.31
C PHE A 432 -24.18 -10.76 -14.85
N HIS A 433 -24.48 -10.64 -16.15
CA HIS A 433 -24.82 -9.38 -16.79
C HIS A 433 -25.99 -9.58 -17.74
N ARG A 434 -27.12 -8.96 -17.44
CA ARG A 434 -28.32 -9.01 -18.29
C ARG A 434 -29.07 -7.69 -18.26
N GLY A 435 -29.19 -7.06 -19.43
CA GLY A 435 -29.83 -5.75 -19.55
C GLY A 435 -29.06 -4.70 -18.76
N GLN A 436 -29.73 -4.07 -17.81
CA GLN A 436 -29.14 -3.03 -16.96
C GLN A 436 -28.50 -3.56 -15.67
N TYR A 437 -28.74 -4.83 -15.31
CA TYR A 437 -28.25 -5.42 -14.06
C TYR A 437 -26.95 -6.18 -14.27
N PHE A 438 -26.00 -5.96 -13.36
CA PHE A 438 -24.78 -6.78 -13.30
C PHE A 438 -24.44 -7.11 -11.86
N VAL A 439 -23.87 -8.28 -11.67
CA VAL A 439 -23.37 -8.74 -10.39
C VAL A 439 -22.11 -9.56 -10.61
N SER A 440 -21.14 -9.44 -9.70
CA SER A 440 -20.01 -10.35 -9.62
C SER A 440 -19.81 -10.83 -8.20
N LEU A 441 -19.31 -12.06 -8.06
CA LEU A 441 -19.06 -12.73 -6.81
C LEU A 441 -17.70 -13.43 -6.88
N THR A 442 -16.88 -13.22 -5.86
CA THR A 442 -15.54 -13.82 -5.76
C THR A 442 -15.33 -14.33 -4.33
N PRO A 443 -15.74 -15.56 -4.02
CA PRO A 443 -15.29 -16.20 -2.80
C PRO A 443 -13.78 -16.43 -2.86
N THR A 444 -13.10 -16.30 -1.74
CA THR A 444 -11.66 -16.49 -1.62
C THR A 444 -11.35 -17.44 -0.47
N TYR A 445 -10.48 -18.39 -0.73
CA TYR A 445 -9.91 -19.25 0.30
C TYR A 445 -8.39 -19.21 0.20
N SER A 446 -7.72 -18.95 1.32
CA SER A 446 -6.28 -18.92 1.40
C SER A 446 -5.80 -19.70 2.61
N ILE A 447 -4.73 -20.47 2.43
CA ILE A 447 -4.04 -21.17 3.50
C ILE A 447 -2.55 -20.94 3.38
N TRP A 448 -1.93 -20.54 4.48
CA TRP A 448 -0.48 -20.38 4.61
C TRP A 448 -0.04 -21.18 5.82
N SER A 449 0.50 -22.37 5.55
CA SER A 449 0.94 -23.29 6.59
C SER A 449 2.36 -22.96 7.01
N GLN A 450 2.58 -22.94 8.31
CA GLN A 450 3.93 -22.86 8.87
C GLN A 450 4.77 -24.04 8.38
N THR A 451 6.02 -23.76 8.00
CA THR A 451 7.01 -24.76 7.60
C THR A 451 8.31 -24.49 8.34
N GLY A 452 9.15 -25.53 8.48
CA GLY A 452 10.42 -25.39 9.21
C GLY A 452 10.24 -25.18 10.72
N HIS A 453 11.28 -24.67 11.35
CA HIS A 453 11.33 -24.41 12.79
C HIS A 453 11.37 -22.89 13.00
N PRO A 454 10.27 -22.27 13.45
CA PRO A 454 10.29 -20.85 13.79
C PRO A 454 11.15 -20.60 15.02
N SER A 455 11.93 -19.53 15.01
CA SER A 455 12.77 -19.12 16.14
C SER A 455 12.52 -17.67 16.53
N LEU A 456 12.54 -17.41 17.84
CA LEU A 456 12.52 -16.07 18.40
C LEU A 456 13.50 -15.99 19.56
N GLN A 457 14.45 -15.09 19.45
CA GLN A 457 15.33 -14.69 20.54
C GLN A 457 15.26 -13.18 20.68
N LEU A 458 14.74 -12.70 21.80
CA LEU A 458 14.61 -11.26 22.06
C LEU A 458 15.95 -10.65 22.46
N ALA A 459 16.15 -9.39 22.10
CA ALA A 459 17.31 -8.61 22.55
C ALA A 459 17.29 -8.41 24.08
N PRO A 460 18.45 -8.47 24.74
CA PRO A 460 18.56 -8.14 26.15
C PRO A 460 18.22 -6.66 26.35
N GLN A 461 17.37 -6.39 27.34
CA GLN A 461 16.99 -5.02 27.72
C GLN A 461 17.82 -4.56 28.90
N HIS A 462 18.34 -3.33 28.81
CA HIS A 462 19.06 -2.73 29.96
C HIS A 462 18.13 -2.52 31.15
N GLN A 463 16.88 -2.10 30.90
CA GLN A 463 15.78 -2.09 31.85
C GLN A 463 14.54 -2.67 31.16
N PRO A 464 13.88 -3.68 31.80
CA PRO A 464 12.69 -4.29 31.22
C PRO A 464 11.59 -3.26 30.91
N ILE A 465 11.00 -3.38 29.74
CA ILE A 465 9.82 -2.61 29.35
C ILE A 465 8.60 -3.46 29.71
N PRO A 466 7.68 -2.97 30.56
CA PRO A 466 6.55 -3.76 31.02
C PRO A 466 5.75 -4.37 29.87
N THR A 467 5.45 -5.66 29.95
CA THR A 467 4.65 -6.45 28.99
C THR A 467 5.18 -6.49 27.54
N TYR A 468 6.34 -5.87 27.25
CA TYR A 468 6.84 -5.78 25.85
C TYR A 468 7.30 -7.14 25.34
N ALA A 469 8.14 -7.85 26.11
CA ALA A 469 8.63 -9.19 25.75
C ALA A 469 7.47 -10.17 25.52
N GLU A 470 6.53 -10.26 26.47
CA GLU A 470 5.35 -11.12 26.35
C GLU A 470 4.50 -10.78 25.12
N THR A 471 4.35 -9.48 24.82
CA THR A 471 3.60 -9.04 23.65
C THR A 471 4.29 -9.45 22.34
N LEU A 472 5.63 -9.34 22.28
CA LEU A 472 6.39 -9.77 21.10
C LEU A 472 6.37 -11.29 20.93
N GLU A 473 6.47 -12.05 22.00
CA GLU A 473 6.36 -13.52 21.97
C GLU A 473 4.99 -13.97 21.44
N ARG A 474 3.90 -13.36 21.92
CA ARG A 474 2.54 -13.66 21.44
C ARG A 474 2.37 -13.25 19.98
N ALA A 475 2.83 -12.06 19.59
CA ALA A 475 2.79 -11.61 18.21
C ALA A 475 3.59 -12.54 17.28
N PHE A 476 4.72 -13.06 17.75
CA PHE A 476 5.50 -14.06 17.02
C PHE A 476 4.74 -15.39 16.86
N GLN A 477 4.13 -15.89 17.92
CA GLN A 477 3.31 -17.11 17.87
C GLN A 477 2.15 -16.98 16.88
N ILE A 478 1.50 -15.82 16.81
CA ILE A 478 0.46 -15.53 15.82
C ILE A 478 1.05 -15.49 14.41
N ALA A 479 2.13 -14.71 14.22
CA ALA A 479 2.73 -14.49 12.91
C ALA A 479 3.33 -15.76 12.30
N SER A 480 3.96 -16.62 13.13
CA SER A 480 4.59 -17.88 12.71
C SER A 480 3.61 -19.03 12.57
N SER A 481 2.37 -18.92 13.06
CA SER A 481 1.37 -19.99 12.98
C SER A 481 0.77 -20.13 11.58
N THR A 482 0.10 -21.27 11.33
CA THR A 482 -0.71 -21.45 10.14
C THR A 482 -1.86 -20.45 10.11
N GLN A 483 -2.03 -19.78 8.96
CA GLN A 483 -3.05 -18.77 8.72
C GLN A 483 -4.06 -19.28 7.68
N MET A 484 -5.33 -19.25 8.01
CA MET A 484 -6.42 -19.57 7.09
C MET A 484 -7.28 -18.34 6.88
N THR A 485 -7.55 -17.98 5.63
CA THR A 485 -8.40 -16.82 5.30
C THR A 485 -9.56 -17.26 4.42
N TYR A 486 -10.76 -16.86 4.81
CA TYR A 486 -12.00 -17.02 4.06
C TYR A 486 -12.49 -15.63 3.67
N GLY A 487 -12.83 -15.46 2.43
CA GLY A 487 -13.27 -14.16 1.93
C GLY A 487 -14.45 -14.27 0.98
N LEU A 488 -15.16 -13.16 0.87
CA LEU A 488 -16.22 -12.99 -0.11
C LEU A 488 -16.20 -11.53 -0.58
N SER A 489 -16.00 -11.32 -1.88
CA SER A 489 -16.18 -10.03 -2.53
C SER A 489 -17.39 -10.11 -3.46
N MET A 490 -18.29 -9.14 -3.36
CA MET A 490 -19.49 -9.05 -4.19
C MET A 490 -19.58 -7.62 -4.73
N THR A 491 -19.83 -7.48 -6.02
CA THR A 491 -20.20 -6.20 -6.63
C THR A 491 -21.55 -6.37 -7.32
N HIS A 492 -22.50 -5.52 -6.99
CA HIS A 492 -23.80 -5.41 -7.65
C HIS A 492 -23.95 -4.03 -8.25
N GLY A 493 -24.49 -3.92 -9.45
CA GLY A 493 -24.70 -2.64 -10.06
C GLY A 493 -25.86 -2.59 -11.05
N TYR A 494 -26.25 -1.35 -11.32
CA TYR A 494 -27.33 -1.01 -12.23
C TYR A 494 -26.84 0.02 -13.24
N GLN A 495 -26.91 -0.32 -14.51
CA GLN A 495 -26.54 0.56 -15.63
C GLN A 495 -27.72 1.47 -15.96
N LEU A 496 -27.59 2.76 -15.67
CA LEU A 496 -28.61 3.79 -15.98
C LEU A 496 -28.65 4.11 -17.47
N SER A 497 -27.48 4.15 -18.11
CA SER A 497 -27.31 4.38 -19.56
C SER A 497 -26.00 3.72 -20.04
N SER A 498 -25.66 3.83 -21.30
CA SER A 498 -24.34 3.37 -21.80
C SER A 498 -23.16 4.02 -21.07
N SER A 499 -23.35 5.25 -20.56
CA SER A 499 -22.31 6.07 -19.95
C SER A 499 -22.39 6.15 -18.42
N TYR A 500 -23.44 5.66 -17.77
CA TYR A 500 -23.63 5.79 -16.32
C TYR A 500 -24.04 4.48 -15.66
N ALA A 501 -23.39 4.16 -14.56
CA ALA A 501 -23.78 3.01 -13.74
C ALA A 501 -23.67 3.36 -12.24
N LEU A 502 -24.62 2.85 -11.45
CA LEU A 502 -24.55 2.83 -9.98
C LEU A 502 -24.07 1.45 -9.55
N TRP A 503 -23.27 1.40 -8.50
CA TRP A 503 -22.77 0.12 -7.99
C TRP A 503 -22.59 0.12 -6.47
N LEU A 504 -22.66 -1.08 -5.92
CA LEU A 504 -22.41 -1.40 -4.52
C LEU A 504 -21.41 -2.55 -4.45
N SER A 505 -20.34 -2.41 -3.68
CA SER A 505 -19.38 -3.48 -3.39
C SER A 505 -19.41 -3.82 -1.91
N LEU A 506 -19.39 -5.10 -1.62
CA LEU A 506 -19.31 -5.67 -0.29
C LEU A 506 -18.11 -6.60 -0.23
N ASP A 507 -17.23 -6.40 0.72
CA ASP A 507 -16.07 -7.24 0.96
C ASP A 507 -16.09 -7.76 2.39
N TYR A 508 -15.86 -9.03 2.58
CA TYR A 508 -15.69 -9.68 3.88
C TYR A 508 -14.50 -10.60 3.85
N LEU A 509 -13.65 -10.53 4.88
CA LEU A 509 -12.53 -11.43 5.10
C LEU A 509 -12.50 -11.87 6.56
N HIS A 510 -12.32 -13.16 6.78
CA HIS A 510 -12.03 -13.73 8.08
C HIS A 510 -10.70 -14.47 8.02
N THR A 511 -9.74 -14.05 8.83
CA THR A 511 -8.44 -14.71 8.97
C THR A 511 -8.36 -15.38 10.32
N GLN A 512 -8.10 -16.67 10.34
CA GLN A 512 -7.93 -17.49 11.54
C GLN A 512 -6.48 -17.93 11.68
N THR A 513 -5.94 -17.75 12.88
CA THR A 513 -4.65 -18.32 13.33
C THR A 513 -4.88 -19.21 14.55
N SER A 514 -3.81 -19.78 15.13
CA SER A 514 -3.92 -20.59 16.35
C SER A 514 -4.39 -19.81 17.58
N LEU A 515 -4.10 -18.50 17.65
CA LEU A 515 -4.34 -17.65 18.84
C LEU A 515 -5.27 -16.47 18.59
N CYS A 516 -5.55 -16.16 17.35
CA CYS A 516 -6.27 -14.94 16.98
C CYS A 516 -7.13 -15.17 15.75
N GLY A 517 -8.32 -14.58 15.73
CA GLY A 517 -9.16 -14.45 14.54
C GLY A 517 -9.32 -12.98 14.19
N SER A 518 -9.19 -12.61 12.93
CA SER A 518 -9.42 -11.25 12.46
C SER A 518 -10.57 -11.20 11.47
N ASN A 519 -11.50 -10.28 11.69
CA ASN A 519 -12.62 -10.02 10.78
C ASN A 519 -12.40 -8.66 10.13
N TYR A 520 -12.54 -8.62 8.83
CA TYR A 520 -12.57 -7.40 8.04
C TYR A 520 -13.87 -7.36 7.22
N GLY A 521 -14.55 -6.24 7.23
CA GLY A 521 -15.71 -5.97 6.40
C GLY A 521 -15.63 -4.60 5.79
N ALA A 522 -15.99 -4.47 4.52
CA ALA A 522 -16.07 -3.17 3.84
C ALA A 522 -17.33 -3.09 2.98
N ILE A 523 -17.87 -1.89 2.89
CA ILE A 523 -18.96 -1.53 1.99
C ILE A 523 -18.56 -0.29 1.21
N ARG A 524 -18.78 -0.30 -0.09
CA ARG A 524 -18.58 0.86 -0.96
C ARG A 524 -19.76 1.00 -1.90
N CYS A 525 -20.22 2.20 -2.11
CA CYS A 525 -21.20 2.53 -3.14
C CYS A 525 -20.64 3.65 -4.02
N GLY A 526 -20.98 3.62 -5.30
CA GLY A 526 -20.44 4.60 -6.23
C GLY A 526 -21.26 4.76 -7.49
N ILE A 527 -20.86 5.80 -8.22
CA ILE A 527 -21.32 6.09 -9.58
C ILE A 527 -20.11 6.10 -10.50
N SER A 528 -20.28 5.48 -11.64
CA SER A 528 -19.28 5.47 -12.73
C SER A 528 -19.87 6.15 -13.96
N PHE A 529 -19.07 6.98 -14.62
CA PHE A 529 -19.47 7.73 -15.82
C PHE A 529 -18.29 8.04 -16.74
#